data_1731c32e78730c516a885e7c6acdbc4a
#
_entry.id   1731c32e78730c516a885e7c6acdbc4a
#
_cell.length_a   1.000
_cell.length_b   1.000
_cell.length_c   1.000
_cell.angle_alpha   90.00
_cell.angle_beta   90.00
_cell.angle_gamma   90.00
#
_symmetry.space_group_name_H-M   'P 1'
#
loop_
_entity.id
_entity.type
_entity.pdbx_description
1 polymer ?
#
loop_
_entity_poly.entity_id
_entity_poly.type
_entity_poly.pdbx_seq_one_letter_code
_entity_poly.pdbx_strand_id
1 'polypeptide(L)'
;MAVKKPSAHITTSSRISLIVSNMSRLFFSHGNKIVSVNIPFYIYQGEDGYLHFESKAIGEVTPFLTSLALSIVSSSHFGKWNSIWDYIDLFDLHDDQSDTRTEQFLMDFNNFFFNLMCTEDGYLRYDYDNDPDRVDPEYHPEHHIDIFYSTSNTFKVGLRGALNCEDVISILDIESKCHFILPPN
;
A
#
# COMPACT_ATOMS: atom_id res chain seq x y z
N MET A 1 -28.27 -34.78 -12.05
CA MET A 1 -26.86 -34.92 -11.63
C MET A 1 -26.41 -33.55 -11.13
N ALA A 2 -26.24 -33.39 -9.82
CA ALA A 2 -25.78 -32.15 -9.26
C ALA A 2 -24.26 -32.03 -9.47
N VAL A 3 -23.82 -31.02 -10.21
CA VAL A 3 -22.41 -30.70 -10.39
C VAL A 3 -21.90 -30.17 -9.04
N LYS A 4 -21.07 -30.96 -8.36
CA LYS A 4 -20.34 -30.53 -7.17
C LYS A 4 -19.44 -29.35 -7.54
N LYS A 5 -19.76 -28.12 -7.05
CA LYS A 5 -18.82 -26.99 -7.10
C LYS A 5 -17.52 -27.44 -6.43
N PRO A 6 -16.34 -27.15 -7.03
CA PRO A 6 -15.09 -27.41 -6.34
C PRO A 6 -15.05 -26.54 -5.08
N SER A 7 -14.88 -27.17 -3.92
CA SER A 7 -14.61 -26.47 -2.68
C SER A 7 -13.25 -25.79 -2.83
N ALA A 8 -13.22 -24.48 -2.86
CA ALA A 8 -11.99 -23.73 -2.76
C ALA A 8 -11.32 -24.12 -1.44
N HIS A 9 -10.21 -24.84 -1.51
CA HIS A 9 -9.37 -25.09 -0.34
C HIS A 9 -8.76 -23.76 0.07
N ILE A 10 -9.30 -23.17 1.13
CA ILE A 10 -8.71 -22.00 1.78
C ILE A 10 -7.41 -22.47 2.40
N THR A 11 -6.31 -22.19 1.74
CA THR A 11 -4.98 -22.36 2.33
C THR A 11 -4.80 -21.22 3.34
N THR A 12 -4.62 -21.56 4.60
CA THR A 12 -4.35 -20.62 5.72
C THR A 12 -2.95 -20.00 5.65
N SER A 13 -2.25 -20.15 4.54
CA SER A 13 -0.92 -19.54 4.35
C SER A 13 -1.04 -18.05 4.03
N SER A 14 -0.38 -17.23 4.84
CA SER A 14 -0.17 -15.81 4.51
C SER A 14 0.96 -15.69 3.51
N ARG A 15 0.80 -14.80 2.53
CA ARG A 15 1.84 -14.48 1.55
C ARG A 15 2.02 -12.98 1.45
N ILE A 16 3.26 -12.53 1.40
CA ILE A 16 3.63 -11.16 1.07
C ILE A 16 4.40 -11.22 -0.24
N SER A 17 3.99 -10.40 -1.20
CA SER A 17 4.65 -10.29 -2.52
C SER A 17 4.93 -8.84 -2.82
N LEU A 18 6.17 -8.53 -3.19
CA LEU A 18 6.60 -7.22 -3.67
C LEU A 18 6.78 -7.32 -5.18
N ILE A 19 6.06 -6.50 -5.93
CA ILE A 19 6.20 -6.38 -7.38
C ILE A 19 6.89 -5.06 -7.68
N VAL A 20 8.13 -5.14 -8.16
CA VAL A 20 9.02 -3.98 -8.33
C VAL A 20 9.06 -3.42 -9.76
N SER A 21 8.56 -4.12 -10.76
CA SER A 21 8.61 -3.68 -12.16
C SER A 21 7.85 -2.35 -12.38
N ASN A 22 6.81 -2.38 -13.17
CA ASN A 22 6.08 -1.14 -13.55
C ASN A 22 5.07 -0.66 -12.49
N MET A 23 4.91 -1.36 -11.36
CA MET A 23 3.85 -1.00 -10.41
C MET A 23 4.33 -0.66 -8.99
N SER A 24 5.52 -1.06 -8.55
CA SER A 24 6.05 -0.81 -7.19
C SER A 24 4.99 -1.00 -6.10
N ARG A 25 4.39 -2.20 -6.03
CA ARG A 25 3.29 -2.49 -5.12
C ARG A 25 3.58 -3.68 -4.22
N LEU A 26 3.03 -3.60 -3.01
CA LEU A 26 3.04 -4.67 -2.03
C LEU A 26 1.69 -5.36 -2.01
N PHE A 27 1.70 -6.68 -2.03
CA PHE A 27 0.52 -7.51 -1.94
C PHE A 27 0.57 -8.38 -0.69
N PHE A 28 -0.53 -8.39 0.05
CA PHE A 28 -0.72 -9.23 1.23
C PHE A 28 -1.90 -10.14 0.96
N SER A 29 -1.71 -11.46 0.99
CA SER A 29 -2.82 -12.39 0.95
C SER A 29 -2.90 -13.16 2.25
N HIS A 30 -4.09 -13.22 2.84
CA HIS A 30 -4.39 -13.98 4.04
C HIS A 30 -5.85 -14.43 4.04
N GLY A 31 -6.06 -15.73 4.14
CA GLY A 31 -7.41 -16.32 4.10
C GLY A 31 -8.16 -15.90 2.83
N ASN A 32 -9.26 -15.19 3.01
CA ASN A 32 -10.18 -14.77 1.96
C ASN A 32 -9.87 -13.37 1.40
N LYS A 33 -8.76 -12.78 1.77
CA LYS A 33 -8.43 -11.38 1.43
C LYS A 33 -7.10 -11.26 0.73
N ILE A 34 -7.07 -10.39 -0.28
CA ILE A 34 -5.85 -9.94 -0.95
C ILE A 34 -5.85 -8.42 -0.92
N VAL A 35 -4.87 -7.85 -0.22
CA VAL A 35 -4.69 -6.40 -0.08
C VAL A 35 -3.52 -5.97 -0.91
N SER A 36 -3.65 -4.87 -1.64
CA SER A 36 -2.55 -4.22 -2.36
C SER A 36 -2.41 -2.77 -1.94
N VAL A 37 -1.17 -2.37 -1.66
CA VAL A 37 -0.81 -0.98 -1.38
C VAL A 37 0.36 -0.54 -2.27
N ASN A 38 0.36 0.73 -2.63
CA ASN A 38 1.45 1.34 -3.36
C ASN A 38 2.67 1.53 -2.44
N ILE A 39 3.87 1.44 -3.00
CA ILE A 39 5.12 1.77 -2.31
C ILE A 39 5.65 3.07 -2.90
N PRO A 40 5.93 4.09 -2.08
CA PRO A 40 6.35 5.42 -2.54
C PRO A 40 7.82 5.49 -2.96
N PHE A 41 8.42 4.35 -3.29
CA PHE A 41 9.82 4.23 -3.67
C PHE A 41 9.97 3.65 -5.07
N TYR A 42 10.94 4.14 -5.80
CA TYR A 42 11.47 3.43 -6.96
C TYR A 42 12.38 2.31 -6.45
N ILE A 43 12.11 1.09 -6.87
CA ILE A 43 12.84 -0.09 -6.41
C ILE A 43 13.46 -0.76 -7.62
N TYR A 44 14.76 -1.02 -7.55
CA TYR A 44 15.49 -1.72 -8.61
C TYR A 44 16.55 -2.65 -8.03
N GLN A 45 16.96 -3.61 -8.82
CA GLN A 45 18.08 -4.48 -8.46
C GLN A 45 19.37 -3.88 -8.99
N GLY A 46 20.31 -3.61 -8.09
CA GLY A 46 21.63 -3.10 -8.43
C GLY A 46 22.53 -4.16 -9.06
N GLU A 47 23.68 -3.73 -9.58
CA GLU A 47 24.71 -4.62 -10.12
C GLU A 47 25.31 -5.54 -9.03
N ASP A 48 25.20 -5.16 -7.77
CA ASP A 48 25.57 -5.95 -6.59
C ASP A 48 24.58 -7.08 -6.25
N GLY A 49 23.44 -7.13 -6.99
CA GLY A 49 22.39 -8.13 -6.80
C GLY A 49 21.40 -7.79 -5.68
N TYR A 50 21.58 -6.67 -4.95
CA TYR A 50 20.65 -6.23 -3.91
C TYR A 50 19.57 -5.33 -4.45
N LEU A 51 18.47 -5.23 -3.69
CA LEU A 51 17.40 -4.26 -3.97
C LEU A 51 17.79 -2.90 -3.39
N HIS A 52 17.73 -1.89 -4.24
CA HIS A 52 17.91 -0.49 -3.90
C HIS A 52 16.57 0.22 -3.91
N PHE A 53 16.43 1.18 -3.00
CA PHE A 53 15.22 1.98 -2.84
C PHE A 53 15.59 3.45 -3.03
N GLU A 54 14.89 4.13 -3.93
CA GLU A 54 15.08 5.55 -4.18
C GLU A 54 13.79 6.32 -3.99
N SER A 55 13.90 7.49 -3.38
CA SER A 55 12.85 8.50 -3.30
C SER A 55 13.21 9.68 -4.20
N LYS A 56 12.21 10.26 -4.87
CA LYS A 56 12.40 11.48 -5.66
C LYS A 56 12.89 12.66 -4.83
N ALA A 57 12.62 12.66 -3.52
CA ALA A 57 12.97 13.76 -2.64
C ALA A 57 14.45 13.78 -2.22
N ILE A 58 15.05 12.59 -2.03
CA ILE A 58 16.37 12.46 -1.39
C ILE A 58 17.33 11.51 -2.09
N GLY A 59 16.91 10.87 -3.20
CA GLY A 59 17.68 9.80 -3.82
C GLY A 59 17.60 8.51 -3.00
N GLU A 60 18.75 7.93 -2.63
CA GLU A 60 18.82 6.64 -1.94
C GLU A 60 18.14 6.67 -0.57
N VAL A 61 17.25 5.71 -0.34
CA VAL A 61 16.57 5.49 0.94
C VAL A 61 17.37 4.50 1.78
N THR A 62 18.13 5.01 2.73
CA THR A 62 19.01 4.21 3.58
C THR A 62 18.25 3.59 4.76
N PRO A 63 18.79 2.50 5.38
CA PRO A 63 18.24 1.95 6.63
C PRO A 63 18.19 2.96 7.78
N PHE A 64 19.08 3.95 7.79
CA PHE A 64 19.07 5.01 8.79
C PHE A 64 17.84 5.91 8.64
N LEU A 65 17.53 6.35 7.41
CA LEU A 65 16.35 7.19 7.13
C LEU A 65 15.05 6.45 7.47
N THR A 66 14.94 5.18 7.10
CA THR A 66 13.76 4.37 7.42
C THR A 66 13.60 4.14 8.92
N SER A 67 14.69 3.90 9.65
CA SER A 67 14.67 3.74 11.10
C SER A 67 14.27 5.04 11.80
N LEU A 68 14.73 6.18 11.32
CA LEU A 68 14.35 7.49 11.83
C LEU A 68 12.84 7.75 11.60
N ALA A 69 12.36 7.55 10.38
CA ALA A 69 10.94 7.66 10.06
C ALA A 69 10.08 6.75 10.94
N LEU A 70 10.50 5.48 11.10
CA LEU A 70 9.79 4.51 11.93
C LEU A 70 9.77 4.94 13.42
N SER A 71 10.86 5.51 13.93
CA SER A 71 10.91 6.01 15.30
C SER A 71 9.89 7.13 15.55
N ILE A 72 9.71 8.00 14.56
CA ILE A 72 8.73 9.10 14.63
C ILE A 72 7.31 8.55 14.63
N VAL A 73 6.94 7.69 13.65
CA VAL A 73 5.58 7.14 13.57
C VAL A 73 5.23 6.23 14.74
N SER A 74 6.24 5.63 15.37
CA SER A 74 6.06 4.81 16.58
C SER A 74 6.01 5.61 17.87
N SER A 75 6.29 6.92 17.82
CA SER A 75 6.27 7.76 18.99
C SER A 75 4.84 7.99 19.50
N SER A 76 4.69 8.19 20.82
CA SER A 76 3.39 8.49 21.43
C SER A 76 2.81 9.85 21.01
N HIS A 77 3.59 10.67 20.34
CA HIS A 77 3.22 11.99 19.86
C HIS A 77 2.72 11.96 18.41
N PHE A 78 3.01 10.89 17.66
CA PHE A 78 2.57 10.75 16.26
C PHE A 78 1.04 10.83 16.15
N GLY A 79 0.56 11.65 15.22
CA GLY A 79 -0.88 11.86 15.00
C GLY A 79 -1.59 12.73 16.05
N LYS A 80 -0.85 13.29 17.03
CA LYS A 80 -1.38 14.25 18.01
C LYS A 80 -1.06 15.70 17.67
N TRP A 81 -0.57 15.94 16.47
CA TRP A 81 -0.26 17.29 16.00
C TRP A 81 -1.55 18.07 15.71
N ASN A 82 -1.58 19.30 16.17
CA ASN A 82 -2.69 20.21 15.87
C ASN A 82 -2.52 20.89 14.51
N SER A 83 -1.28 20.93 14.01
CA SER A 83 -0.94 21.54 12.74
C SER A 83 0.30 20.92 12.12
N ILE A 84 0.56 21.21 10.83
CA ILE A 84 1.80 20.85 10.14
C ILE A 84 3.02 21.49 10.80
N TRP A 85 2.84 22.64 11.47
CA TRP A 85 3.91 23.34 12.15
C TRP A 85 4.43 22.57 13.35
N ASP A 86 3.55 21.91 14.10
CA ASP A 86 3.94 21.03 15.23
C ASP A 86 4.86 19.89 14.74
N TYR A 87 4.68 19.44 13.51
CA TYR A 87 5.55 18.46 12.87
C TYR A 87 6.89 19.07 12.48
N ILE A 88 6.89 20.26 11.88
CA ILE A 88 8.10 20.99 11.45
C ILE A 88 8.95 21.33 12.68
N ASP A 89 8.33 21.74 13.79
CA ASP A 89 9.01 22.09 15.04
C ASP A 89 9.78 20.90 15.67
N LEU A 90 9.42 19.64 15.34
CA LEU A 90 10.21 18.46 15.75
C LEU A 90 11.63 18.45 15.17
N PHE A 91 11.82 19.10 14.05
CA PHE A 91 13.08 19.16 13.30
C PHE A 91 13.74 20.54 13.33
N ASP A 92 13.08 21.50 13.96
CA ASP A 92 13.64 22.85 14.12
C ASP A 92 14.69 22.83 15.24
N LEU A 93 15.87 22.33 14.90
CA LEU A 93 17.03 22.40 15.74
C LEU A 93 17.56 23.84 15.69
N HIS A 94 16.96 24.71 16.48
CA HIS A 94 17.51 26.02 16.79
C HIS A 94 18.81 25.89 17.63
N ASP A 95 19.79 25.18 17.07
CA ASP A 95 21.13 25.25 17.60
C ASP A 95 21.96 26.15 16.67
N ASP A 96 22.26 27.35 17.12
CA ASP A 96 23.09 28.36 16.40
C ASP A 96 24.50 27.83 16.01
N GLN A 97 24.79 26.56 16.28
CA GLN A 97 26.03 25.85 15.98
C GLN A 97 25.86 24.63 15.07
N SER A 98 24.72 24.46 14.41
CA SER A 98 24.54 23.31 13.52
C SER A 98 25.47 23.41 12.30
N ASP A 99 26.19 22.32 12.02
CA ASP A 99 26.98 22.20 10.78
C ASP A 99 26.00 22.17 9.58
N THR A 100 26.38 22.84 8.49
CA THR A 100 25.60 22.89 7.22
C THR A 100 25.19 21.50 6.70
N ARG A 101 25.97 20.45 7.01
CA ARG A 101 25.63 19.05 6.69
C ARG A 101 24.44 18.54 7.47
N THR A 102 24.33 18.93 8.75
CA THR A 102 23.22 18.57 9.61
C THR A 102 21.94 19.25 9.14
N GLU A 103 22.01 20.53 8.78
CA GLU A 103 20.87 21.26 8.22
C GLU A 103 20.37 20.65 6.90
N GLN A 104 21.29 20.35 5.98
CA GLN A 104 20.92 19.73 4.71
C GLN A 104 20.27 18.36 4.92
N PHE A 105 20.85 17.53 5.80
CA PHE A 105 20.26 16.21 6.14
C PHE A 105 18.85 16.35 6.70
N LEU A 106 18.62 17.32 7.60
CA LEU A 106 17.30 17.54 8.20
C LEU A 106 16.28 18.01 7.15
N MET A 107 16.69 18.90 6.25
CA MET A 107 15.83 19.33 5.13
C MET A 107 15.47 18.15 4.22
N ASP A 108 16.43 17.32 3.87
CA ASP A 108 16.23 16.16 3.02
C ASP A 108 15.31 15.13 3.71
N PHE A 109 15.55 14.88 5.00
CA PHE A 109 14.71 13.98 5.78
C PHE A 109 13.28 14.52 5.92
N ASN A 110 13.10 15.82 6.18
CA ASN A 110 11.79 16.46 6.22
C ASN A 110 11.02 16.28 4.92
N ASN A 111 11.69 16.57 3.79
CA ASN A 111 11.09 16.37 2.47
C ASN A 111 10.70 14.92 2.23
N PHE A 112 11.57 13.99 2.60
CA PHE A 112 11.31 12.55 2.50
C PHE A 112 10.11 12.14 3.34
N PHE A 113 10.10 12.50 4.63
CA PHE A 113 9.04 12.12 5.55
C PHE A 113 7.69 12.75 5.18
N PHE A 114 7.69 14.02 4.78
CA PHE A 114 6.50 14.69 4.29
C PHE A 114 5.93 14.01 3.04
N ASN A 115 6.78 13.64 2.08
CA ASN A 115 6.35 12.88 0.91
C ASN A 115 5.76 11.52 1.28
N LEU A 116 6.34 10.81 2.26
CA LEU A 116 5.76 9.57 2.78
C LEU A 116 4.34 9.79 3.33
N MET A 117 4.17 10.84 4.14
CA MET A 117 2.89 11.17 4.76
C MET A 117 1.82 11.60 3.74
N CYS A 118 2.24 12.21 2.63
CA CYS A 118 1.35 12.68 1.58
C CYS A 118 1.13 11.67 0.45
N THR A 119 1.84 10.53 0.48
CA THR A 119 1.68 9.51 -0.56
C THR A 119 0.35 8.79 -0.40
N GLU A 120 -0.41 8.76 -1.48
CA GLU A 120 -1.61 7.95 -1.56
C GLU A 120 -1.20 6.46 -1.63
N ASP A 121 -1.75 5.66 -0.71
CA ASP A 121 -1.46 4.23 -0.64
C ASP A 121 -2.05 3.42 -1.80
N GLY A 122 -2.94 4.03 -2.60
CA GLY A 122 -3.60 3.40 -3.73
C GLY A 122 -4.23 2.06 -3.33
N TYR A 123 -4.86 2.01 -2.16
CA TYR A 123 -5.40 0.81 -1.56
C TYR A 123 -6.42 0.12 -2.45
N LEU A 124 -6.22 -1.18 -2.65
CA LEU A 124 -7.17 -2.06 -3.31
C LEU A 124 -7.22 -3.37 -2.53
N ARG A 125 -8.44 -3.84 -2.24
CA ARG A 125 -8.63 -5.10 -1.52
C ARG A 125 -9.66 -5.96 -2.24
N TYR A 126 -9.28 -7.19 -2.55
CA TYR A 126 -10.21 -8.23 -2.92
C TYR A 126 -10.67 -8.98 -1.68
N ASP A 127 -11.98 -9.14 -1.54
CA ASP A 127 -12.64 -9.91 -0.50
C ASP A 127 -13.45 -11.06 -1.11
N TYR A 128 -13.32 -12.24 -0.51
CA TYR A 128 -14.27 -13.31 -0.60
C TYR A 128 -15.03 -13.38 0.73
N ASP A 129 -16.26 -12.92 0.75
CA ASP A 129 -17.13 -12.93 1.92
C ASP A 129 -18.26 -13.95 1.69
N ASN A 130 -18.24 -15.04 2.44
CA ASN A 130 -19.23 -16.10 2.36
C ASN A 130 -20.15 -16.15 3.58
N ASP A 131 -20.15 -15.12 4.41
CA ASP A 131 -21.04 -14.99 5.55
C ASP A 131 -22.47 -14.69 5.06
N PRO A 132 -23.44 -15.61 5.25
CA PRO A 132 -24.82 -15.43 4.75
C PRO A 132 -25.54 -14.23 5.39
N ASP A 133 -25.09 -13.76 6.55
CA ASP A 133 -25.69 -12.61 7.22
C ASP A 133 -25.17 -11.27 6.64
N ARG A 134 -24.10 -11.32 5.83
CA ARG A 134 -23.45 -10.16 5.23
C ARG A 134 -23.55 -10.09 3.71
N VAL A 135 -23.65 -11.23 3.06
CA VAL A 135 -23.69 -11.30 1.59
C VAL A 135 -25.02 -10.77 1.09
N ASP A 136 -24.93 -9.77 0.21
CA ASP A 136 -26.04 -9.21 -0.55
C ASP A 136 -25.63 -9.12 -2.02
N PRO A 137 -26.35 -9.76 -2.96
CA PRO A 137 -25.97 -9.78 -4.36
C PRO A 137 -25.89 -8.38 -5.02
N GLU A 138 -26.62 -7.39 -4.50
CA GLU A 138 -26.67 -6.03 -5.06
C GLU A 138 -25.72 -5.09 -4.35
N TYR A 139 -25.58 -5.18 -3.00
CA TYR A 139 -24.82 -4.20 -2.22
C TYR A 139 -23.54 -4.73 -1.61
N HIS A 140 -23.43 -6.06 -1.40
CA HIS A 140 -22.27 -6.71 -0.82
C HIS A 140 -22.09 -8.13 -1.38
N PRO A 141 -21.73 -8.25 -2.68
CA PRO A 141 -21.62 -9.57 -3.32
C PRO A 141 -20.49 -10.39 -2.70
N GLU A 142 -20.64 -11.73 -2.77
CA GLU A 142 -19.69 -12.70 -2.22
C GLU A 142 -18.24 -12.45 -2.64
N HIS A 143 -18.04 -12.02 -3.90
CA HIS A 143 -16.75 -11.63 -4.42
C HIS A 143 -16.79 -10.16 -4.81
N HIS A 144 -15.90 -9.36 -4.25
CA HIS A 144 -15.83 -7.92 -4.58
C HIS A 144 -14.43 -7.35 -4.38
N ILE A 145 -14.21 -6.20 -4.98
CA ILE A 145 -13.02 -5.37 -4.78
C ILE A 145 -13.47 -4.09 -4.09
N ASP A 146 -12.80 -3.75 -2.99
CA ASP A 146 -12.86 -2.45 -2.34
C ASP A 146 -11.70 -1.58 -2.83
N ILE A 147 -12.01 -0.37 -3.30
CA ILE A 147 -11.04 0.60 -3.81
C ILE A 147 -11.03 1.79 -2.86
N PHE A 148 -9.84 2.32 -2.53
CA PHE A 148 -9.62 3.46 -1.62
C PHE A 148 -10.22 3.27 -0.21
N TYR A 149 -10.08 2.06 0.33
CA TYR A 149 -10.64 1.74 1.64
C TYR A 149 -10.04 2.55 2.81
N SER A 150 -8.86 3.13 2.63
CA SER A 150 -8.20 4.00 3.61
C SER A 150 -8.91 5.33 3.86
N THR A 151 -9.81 5.72 2.95
CA THR A 151 -10.65 6.92 3.10
C THR A 151 -12.05 6.54 3.62
N SER A 152 -12.80 7.51 4.10
CA SER A 152 -14.20 7.31 4.50
C SER A 152 -15.13 6.97 3.33
N ASN A 153 -14.65 7.11 2.10
CA ASN A 153 -15.36 6.78 0.88
C ASN A 153 -14.68 5.61 0.18
N THR A 154 -15.26 4.43 0.28
CA THR A 154 -14.80 3.26 -0.46
C THR A 154 -15.73 2.96 -1.61
N PHE A 155 -15.16 2.53 -2.75
CA PHE A 155 -15.91 2.03 -3.89
C PHE A 155 -15.88 0.51 -3.87
N LYS A 156 -17.05 -0.12 -4.04
CA LYS A 156 -17.15 -1.57 -4.20
C LYS A 156 -17.42 -1.92 -5.65
N VAL A 157 -16.67 -2.88 -6.15
CA VAL A 157 -16.89 -3.47 -7.48
C VAL A 157 -17.20 -4.94 -7.28
N GLY A 158 -18.44 -5.34 -7.54
CA GLY A 158 -18.86 -6.73 -7.48
C GLY A 158 -18.24 -7.56 -8.61
N LEU A 159 -17.88 -8.79 -8.29
CA LEU A 159 -17.29 -9.75 -9.23
C LEU A 159 -18.19 -10.97 -9.41
N ARG A 160 -18.20 -11.53 -10.62
CA ARG A 160 -18.98 -12.74 -10.92
C ARG A 160 -18.31 -14.04 -10.48
N GLY A 161 -17.09 -13.99 -9.96
CA GLY A 161 -16.33 -15.15 -9.54
C GLY A 161 -15.13 -14.81 -8.70
N ALA A 162 -14.48 -15.84 -8.19
CA ALA A 162 -13.30 -15.73 -7.34
C ALA A 162 -12.08 -15.25 -8.15
N LEU A 163 -11.26 -14.42 -7.51
CA LEU A 163 -9.93 -14.07 -7.98
C LEU A 163 -8.86 -14.74 -7.10
N ASN A 164 -7.74 -15.07 -7.71
CA ASN A 164 -6.53 -15.46 -7.01
C ASN A 164 -5.54 -14.26 -6.95
N CYS A 165 -4.38 -14.45 -6.33
CA CYS A 165 -3.40 -13.37 -6.17
C CYS A 165 -2.84 -12.88 -7.53
N GLU A 166 -2.62 -13.78 -8.45
CA GLU A 166 -2.13 -13.50 -9.80
C GLU A 166 -3.16 -12.69 -10.61
N ASP A 167 -4.43 -12.97 -10.44
CA ASP A 167 -5.52 -12.20 -11.06
C ASP A 167 -5.53 -10.74 -10.53
N VAL A 168 -5.39 -10.55 -9.21
CA VAL A 168 -5.35 -9.21 -8.60
C VAL A 168 -4.10 -8.44 -9.04
N ILE A 169 -2.94 -9.10 -9.15
CA ILE A 169 -1.73 -8.51 -9.70
C ILE A 169 -1.97 -8.05 -11.14
N SER A 170 -2.56 -8.91 -11.97
CA SER A 170 -2.84 -8.61 -13.38
C SER A 170 -3.80 -7.42 -13.56
N ILE A 171 -4.77 -7.23 -12.67
CA ILE A 171 -5.69 -6.08 -12.69
C ILE A 171 -4.94 -4.76 -12.53
N LEU A 172 -3.87 -4.76 -11.74
CA LEU A 172 -3.06 -3.57 -11.41
C LEU A 172 -1.86 -3.38 -12.33
N ASP A 173 -1.54 -4.36 -13.16
CA ASP A 173 -0.41 -4.32 -14.08
C ASP A 173 -0.80 -3.64 -15.40
N ILE A 174 -0.20 -2.48 -15.67
CA ILE A 174 -0.46 -1.68 -16.87
C ILE A 174 -0.05 -2.38 -18.17
N GLU A 175 0.78 -3.41 -18.12
CA GLU A 175 1.18 -4.22 -19.28
C GLU A 175 0.21 -5.38 -19.53
N SER A 176 -0.67 -5.68 -18.58
CA SER A 176 -1.71 -6.68 -18.73
C SER A 176 -2.85 -6.18 -19.63
N LYS A 177 -3.62 -7.15 -20.17
CA LYS A 177 -4.83 -6.80 -20.91
C LYS A 177 -5.82 -6.10 -19.98
N CYS A 178 -6.46 -5.04 -20.48
CA CYS A 178 -7.45 -4.27 -19.74
C CYS A 178 -8.61 -5.16 -19.25
N HIS A 179 -8.98 -4.99 -17.99
CA HIS A 179 -10.16 -5.61 -17.40
C HIS A 179 -11.35 -4.65 -17.51
N PHE A 180 -12.47 -5.12 -18.06
CA PHE A 180 -13.64 -4.29 -18.30
C PHE A 180 -14.70 -4.47 -17.21
N ILE A 181 -15.22 -3.36 -16.70
CA ILE A 181 -16.47 -3.34 -15.95
C ILE A 181 -17.60 -3.33 -16.96
N LEU A 182 -18.43 -4.36 -16.93
CA LEU A 182 -19.60 -4.43 -17.82
C LEU A 182 -20.68 -3.47 -17.28
N PRO A 183 -21.42 -2.76 -18.18
CA PRO A 183 -22.55 -1.96 -17.77
C PRO A 183 -23.59 -2.84 -17.05
N PRO A 184 -24.34 -2.30 -16.09
CA PRO A 184 -25.47 -3.02 -15.50
C PRO A 184 -26.50 -3.37 -16.60
N ASN A 185 -27.04 -4.58 -16.53
CA ASN A 185 -28.09 -5.05 -17.45
C ASN A 185 -29.41 -4.35 -17.10
#